data_f4511db53e198e05605b0d56b51f191c
#
_entry.id   f4511db53e198e05605b0d56b51f191c
#
_cell.length_a   1.000
_cell.length_b   1.000
_cell.length_c   1.000
_cell.angle_alpha   90.00
_cell.angle_beta   90.00
_cell.angle_gamma   90.00
#
_symmetry.space_group_name_H-M   'P 1'
#
loop_
_entity.id
_entity.type
_entity.pdbx_description
1 polymer ?
#
loop_
_entity_poly.entity_id
_entity_poly.type
_entity_poly.pdbx_seq_one_letter_code
_entity_poly.pdbx_strand_id
1 'polypeptide(L)'
;MDWNFLIRNKHSLCVSTDTRNLPAGCVFFALKGERFDANLFAAQALEQGASRVVVSDEAVYHTICERFGADCAVLLDAETSQRGGIVGLQQLARAWRRELGLPIIGITGTNGKTTTKELTAAVLRTKYRIHYTQGNLNNSIGVPLTLLQLTRDH
;
A
#
# COMPACT_ATOMS: atom_id res chain seq x y z
N MET A 1 2.78 10.94 10.49
CA MET A 1 1.34 10.58 10.37
C MET A 1 1.03 9.34 11.17
N ASP A 2 -0.10 9.29 11.87
CA ASP A 2 -0.59 8.09 12.56
C ASP A 2 -1.49 7.27 11.61
N TRP A 3 -1.12 6.00 11.37
CA TRP A 3 -1.86 5.08 10.48
C TRP A 3 -2.79 4.13 11.23
N ASN A 4 -2.89 4.24 12.58
CA ASN A 4 -3.67 3.33 13.41
C ASN A 4 -5.14 3.23 13.00
N PHE A 5 -5.74 4.32 12.50
CA PHE A 5 -7.12 4.33 12.03
C PHE A 5 -7.37 3.44 10.80
N LEU A 6 -6.33 3.12 10.02
CA LEU A 6 -6.43 2.20 8.87
C LEU A 6 -6.11 0.75 9.25
N ILE A 7 -5.21 0.53 10.22
CA ILE A 7 -4.59 -0.78 10.44
C ILE A 7 -5.08 -1.50 11.69
N ARG A 8 -5.50 -0.76 12.73
CA ARG A 8 -5.83 -1.33 14.03
C ARG A 8 -6.98 -2.34 13.94
N ASN A 9 -6.80 -3.52 14.56
CA ASN A 9 -7.79 -4.59 14.61
C ASN A 9 -8.23 -5.13 13.22
N LYS A 10 -7.48 -4.86 12.17
CA LYS A 10 -7.74 -5.44 10.85
C LYS A 10 -7.13 -6.85 10.76
N HIS A 11 -7.81 -7.73 10.04
CA HIS A 11 -7.27 -9.03 9.65
C HIS A 11 -6.39 -8.91 8.41
N SER A 12 -6.81 -8.07 7.47
CA SER A 12 -6.14 -7.75 6.22
C SER A 12 -6.30 -6.27 5.89
N LEU A 13 -5.38 -5.73 5.12
CA LEU A 13 -5.43 -4.36 4.64
C LEU A 13 -5.34 -4.37 3.11
N CYS A 14 -6.43 -3.97 2.44
CA CYS A 14 -6.42 -3.80 1.00
C CYS A 14 -6.00 -2.39 0.62
N VAL A 15 -4.87 -2.26 -0.08
CA VAL A 15 -4.39 -0.98 -0.62
C VAL A 15 -4.08 -1.14 -2.10
N SER A 16 -4.58 -0.22 -2.92
CA SER A 16 -4.29 -0.15 -4.35
C SER A 16 -3.78 1.23 -4.73
N THR A 17 -2.86 1.27 -5.68
CA THR A 17 -2.38 2.52 -6.33
C THR A 17 -2.89 2.63 -7.77
N ASP A 18 -3.76 1.71 -8.21
CA ASP A 18 -4.28 1.64 -9.57
C ASP A 18 -5.81 1.57 -9.54
N THR A 19 -6.47 2.53 -10.21
CA THR A 19 -7.94 2.59 -10.29
C THR A 19 -8.54 1.66 -11.33
N ARG A 20 -7.75 1.11 -12.27
CA ARG A 20 -8.24 0.24 -13.34
C ARG A 20 -8.71 -1.12 -12.84
N ASN A 21 -8.11 -1.61 -11.75
CA ASN A 21 -8.44 -2.86 -11.09
C ASN A 21 -8.53 -2.66 -9.57
N LEU A 22 -9.38 -1.73 -9.13
CA LEU A 22 -9.54 -1.40 -7.72
C LEU A 22 -10.56 -2.34 -7.08
N PRO A 23 -10.15 -3.23 -6.17
CA PRO A 23 -11.10 -4.04 -5.43
C PRO A 23 -12.00 -3.18 -4.53
N ALA A 24 -13.28 -3.53 -4.44
CA ALA A 24 -14.20 -2.83 -3.54
C ALA A 24 -13.73 -2.91 -2.07
N GLY A 25 -13.89 -1.83 -1.34
CA GLY A 25 -13.46 -1.71 0.05
C GLY A 25 -11.97 -1.44 0.27
N CYS A 26 -11.14 -1.44 -0.78
CA CYS A 26 -9.74 -1.08 -0.69
C CYS A 26 -9.54 0.41 -0.39
N VAL A 27 -8.40 0.73 0.20
CA VAL A 27 -7.88 2.10 0.28
C VAL A 27 -7.15 2.41 -1.03
N PHE A 28 -7.57 3.44 -1.74
CA PHE A 28 -6.83 3.95 -2.89
C PHE A 28 -5.74 4.91 -2.42
N PHE A 29 -4.48 4.58 -2.72
CA PHE A 29 -3.34 5.41 -2.37
C PHE A 29 -2.84 6.16 -3.60
N ALA A 30 -3.14 7.45 -3.70
CA ALA A 30 -2.77 8.28 -4.83
C ALA A 30 -1.28 8.62 -4.81
N LEU A 31 -0.55 8.13 -5.81
CA LEU A 31 0.86 8.47 -6.02
C LEU A 31 1.00 9.49 -7.13
N LYS A 32 1.91 10.43 -6.95
CA LYS A 32 2.26 11.45 -7.94
C LYS A 32 3.68 11.20 -8.48
N GLY A 33 3.78 11.00 -9.78
CA GLY A 33 5.04 10.91 -10.51
C GLY A 33 5.28 12.15 -11.36
N GLU A 34 6.38 12.15 -12.13
CA GLU A 34 6.73 13.28 -13.01
C GLU A 34 5.72 13.52 -14.14
N ARG A 35 5.11 12.44 -14.66
CA ARG A 35 4.20 12.48 -15.81
C ARG A 35 2.76 12.07 -15.48
N PHE A 36 2.49 11.70 -14.25
CA PHE A 36 1.21 11.15 -13.84
C PHE A 36 0.88 11.57 -12.42
N ASP A 37 -0.33 12.06 -12.20
CA ASP A 37 -0.84 12.46 -10.90
C ASP A 37 -2.10 11.65 -10.56
N ALA A 38 -1.95 10.66 -9.66
CA ALA A 38 -3.07 9.83 -9.25
C ALA A 38 -4.07 10.54 -8.34
N ASN A 39 -3.73 11.72 -7.78
CA ASN A 39 -4.68 12.51 -7.00
C ASN A 39 -5.93 12.86 -7.83
N LEU A 40 -5.79 13.06 -9.14
CA LEU A 40 -6.89 13.36 -10.05
C LEU A 40 -7.94 12.25 -10.15
N PHE A 41 -7.60 11.02 -9.76
CA PHE A 41 -8.48 9.85 -9.80
C PHE A 41 -9.10 9.50 -8.45
N ALA A 42 -8.90 10.33 -7.41
CA ALA A 42 -9.41 10.06 -6.06
C ALA A 42 -10.94 9.94 -6.01
N ALA A 43 -11.66 10.87 -6.67
CA ALA A 43 -13.12 10.81 -6.75
C ALA A 43 -13.60 9.54 -7.48
N GLN A 44 -12.98 9.22 -8.63
CA GLN A 44 -13.29 8.02 -9.38
C GLN A 44 -13.06 6.74 -8.55
N ALA A 45 -11.99 6.69 -7.77
CA ALA A 45 -11.71 5.54 -6.89
C ALA A 45 -12.83 5.32 -5.87
N LEU A 46 -13.36 6.37 -5.26
CA LEU A 46 -14.51 6.28 -4.34
C LEU A 46 -15.79 5.83 -5.06
N GLU A 47 -16.05 6.35 -6.26
CA GLU A 47 -17.20 5.93 -7.09
C GLU A 47 -17.11 4.45 -7.50
N GLN A 48 -15.91 3.92 -7.65
CA GLN A 48 -15.64 2.50 -7.93
C GLN A 48 -15.67 1.62 -6.67
N GLY A 49 -15.94 2.19 -5.49
CA GLY A 49 -16.10 1.45 -4.24
C GLY A 49 -14.86 1.39 -3.36
N ALA A 50 -13.87 2.26 -3.54
CA ALA A 50 -12.83 2.44 -2.54
C ALA A 50 -13.44 2.83 -1.20
N SER A 51 -12.93 2.28 -0.11
CA SER A 51 -13.38 2.66 1.24
C SER A 51 -12.86 4.03 1.66
N ARG A 52 -11.67 4.40 1.17
CA ARG A 52 -10.98 5.67 1.43
C ARG A 52 -9.98 5.97 0.34
N VAL A 53 -9.62 7.25 0.24
CA VAL A 53 -8.51 7.71 -0.60
C VAL A 53 -7.44 8.38 0.25
N VAL A 54 -6.18 8.13 -0.08
CA VAL A 54 -5.02 8.83 0.51
C VAL A 54 -4.44 9.71 -0.57
N VAL A 55 -4.40 11.00 -0.34
CA VAL A 55 -4.00 12.02 -1.32
C VAL A 55 -2.92 12.94 -0.76
N SER A 56 -2.11 13.52 -1.65
CA SER A 56 -1.08 14.50 -1.31
C SER A 56 -1.42 15.92 -1.75
N ASP A 57 -2.55 16.10 -2.45
CA ASP A 57 -3.03 17.38 -2.95
C ASP A 57 -4.16 17.89 -2.04
N GLU A 58 -3.97 19.08 -1.44
CA GLU A 58 -4.89 19.67 -0.49
C GLU A 58 -6.23 20.09 -1.15
N ALA A 59 -6.18 20.59 -2.39
CA ALA A 59 -7.40 20.98 -3.11
C ALA A 59 -8.26 19.74 -3.43
N VAL A 60 -7.61 18.64 -3.83
CA VAL A 60 -8.29 17.36 -4.04
C VAL A 60 -8.88 16.83 -2.73
N TYR A 61 -8.12 16.90 -1.63
CA TYR A 61 -8.61 16.50 -0.31
C TYR A 61 -9.90 17.25 0.07
N HIS A 62 -9.93 18.57 -0.04
CA HIS A 62 -11.12 19.38 0.27
C HIS A 62 -12.30 19.01 -0.62
N THR A 63 -12.07 18.88 -1.93
CA THR A 63 -13.12 18.48 -2.88
C THR A 63 -13.72 17.10 -2.52
N ILE A 64 -12.87 16.14 -2.12
CA ILE A 64 -13.35 14.81 -1.69
C ILE A 64 -14.15 14.91 -0.39
N CYS A 65 -13.67 15.67 0.59
CA CYS A 65 -14.38 15.85 1.86
C CYS A 65 -15.76 16.48 1.67
N GLU A 66 -15.87 17.48 0.80
CA GLU A 66 -17.16 18.13 0.49
C GLU A 66 -18.15 17.19 -0.22
N ARG A 67 -17.66 16.34 -1.12
CA ARG A 67 -18.51 15.48 -1.94
C ARG A 67 -18.86 14.15 -1.29
N PHE A 68 -17.92 13.53 -0.58
CA PHE A 68 -18.03 12.16 -0.05
C PHE A 68 -17.97 12.08 1.48
N GLY A 69 -17.65 13.20 2.15
CA GLY A 69 -17.45 13.27 3.59
C GLY A 69 -15.98 13.13 4.02
N ALA A 70 -15.65 13.74 5.15
CA ALA A 70 -14.28 13.82 5.66
C ALA A 70 -13.66 12.45 5.98
N ASP A 71 -14.46 11.45 6.32
CA ASP A 71 -13.98 10.10 6.62
C ASP A 71 -13.50 9.34 5.38
N CYS A 72 -13.82 9.82 4.17
CA CYS A 72 -13.44 9.18 2.92
C CYS A 72 -12.04 9.56 2.43
N ALA A 73 -11.42 10.61 3.00
CA ALA A 73 -10.12 11.11 2.55
C ALA A 73 -9.10 11.18 3.68
N VAL A 74 -7.83 11.00 3.32
CA VAL A 74 -6.67 11.19 4.17
C VAL A 74 -5.68 12.07 3.42
N LEU A 75 -5.35 13.24 3.99
CA LEU A 75 -4.32 14.11 3.44
C LEU A 75 -2.96 13.73 4.01
N LEU A 76 -1.99 13.49 3.14
CA LEU A 76 -0.60 13.28 3.52
C LEU A 76 0.01 14.59 4.04
N ASP A 77 0.72 14.53 5.16
CA ASP A 77 1.50 15.66 5.68
C ASP A 77 2.77 15.91 4.85
N ALA A 78 3.52 16.97 5.20
CA ALA A 78 4.71 17.39 4.46
C ALA A 78 5.79 16.31 4.38
N GLU A 79 5.90 15.41 5.37
CA GLU A 79 6.85 14.31 5.35
C GLU A 79 6.33 13.16 4.44
N THR A 80 5.10 12.74 4.66
CA THR A 80 4.51 11.57 3.97
C THR A 80 4.19 11.84 2.51
N SER A 81 3.98 13.11 2.11
CA SER A 81 3.79 13.50 0.71
C SER A 81 5.07 13.49 -0.12
N GLN A 82 6.24 13.41 0.53
CA GLN A 82 7.53 13.37 -0.17
C GLN A 82 7.58 12.27 -1.22
N ARG A 83 8.32 12.54 -2.31
CA ARG A 83 8.43 11.66 -3.47
C ARG A 83 7.07 11.26 -4.06
N GLY A 84 6.12 12.22 -4.08
CA GLY A 84 4.78 11.98 -4.60
C GLY A 84 3.96 10.97 -3.79
N GLY A 85 4.13 10.95 -2.47
CA GLY A 85 3.41 10.07 -1.55
C GLY A 85 4.08 8.71 -1.33
N ILE A 86 5.21 8.40 -2.00
CA ILE A 86 5.91 7.12 -1.81
C ILE A 86 6.35 6.94 -0.35
N VAL A 87 6.79 8.01 0.33
CA VAL A 87 7.20 7.96 1.73
C VAL A 87 6.01 7.55 2.62
N GLY A 88 4.82 8.12 2.37
CA GLY A 88 3.59 7.75 3.08
C GLY A 88 3.21 6.28 2.87
N LEU A 89 3.29 5.78 1.63
CA LEU A 89 3.03 4.37 1.33
C LEU A 89 4.01 3.44 2.07
N GLN A 90 5.29 3.81 2.14
CA GLN A 90 6.32 3.06 2.87
C GLN A 90 6.06 3.08 4.38
N GLN A 91 5.65 4.22 4.94
CA GLN A 91 5.30 4.34 6.35
C GLN A 91 4.07 3.50 6.71
N LEU A 92 3.02 3.52 5.88
CA LEU A 92 1.83 2.67 6.04
C LEU A 92 2.21 1.19 6.03
N ALA A 93 3.01 0.76 5.05
CA ALA A 93 3.47 -0.64 4.96
C ALA A 93 4.33 -1.05 6.16
N ARG A 94 5.19 -0.15 6.66
CA ARG A 94 5.98 -0.37 7.89
C ARG A 94 5.09 -0.50 9.12
N ALA A 95 4.06 0.35 9.24
CA ALA A 95 3.11 0.29 10.35
C ALA A 95 2.31 -1.02 10.30
N TRP A 96 1.81 -1.41 9.14
CA TRP A 96 1.09 -2.68 8.93
C TRP A 96 1.95 -3.91 9.29
N ARG A 97 3.20 -3.96 8.79
CA ARG A 97 4.14 -5.04 9.12
C ARG A 97 4.36 -5.16 10.64
N ARG A 98 4.49 -4.02 11.34
CA ARG A 98 4.68 -3.99 12.80
C ARG A 98 3.44 -4.48 13.55
N GLU A 99 2.26 -4.09 13.08
CA GLU A 99 0.98 -4.54 13.65
C GLU A 99 0.82 -6.07 13.52
N LEU A 100 1.23 -6.65 12.39
CA LEU A 100 1.16 -8.10 12.17
C LEU A 100 2.19 -8.87 12.99
N GLY A 101 3.38 -8.31 13.26
CA GLY A 101 4.45 -8.98 14.00
C GLY A 101 5.05 -10.21 13.31
N LEU A 102 4.80 -10.40 12.01
CA LEU A 102 5.24 -11.58 11.26
C LEU A 102 6.76 -11.57 10.99
N PRO A 103 7.41 -12.74 10.97
CA PRO A 103 8.80 -12.87 10.52
C PRO A 103 8.94 -12.47 9.05
N ILE A 104 9.95 -11.66 8.73
CA ILE A 104 10.24 -11.23 7.36
C ILE A 104 11.66 -11.64 6.98
N ILE A 105 11.80 -12.30 5.84
CA ILE A 105 13.09 -12.66 5.24
C ILE A 105 13.40 -11.66 4.12
N GLY A 106 14.41 -10.84 4.30
CA GLY A 106 14.91 -9.92 3.28
C GLY A 106 16.04 -10.56 2.46
N ILE A 107 15.89 -10.55 1.12
CA ILE A 107 16.89 -11.07 0.18
C ILE A 107 17.44 -9.91 -0.65
N THR A 108 18.73 -9.65 -0.55
CA THR A 108 19.43 -8.63 -1.31
C THR A 108 20.67 -9.23 -1.99
N GLY A 109 21.25 -8.51 -2.94
CA GLY A 109 22.45 -8.93 -3.69
C GLY A 109 22.44 -8.39 -5.12
N THR A 110 23.59 -8.49 -5.81
CA THR A 110 23.73 -8.08 -7.21
C THR A 110 23.05 -9.07 -8.16
N ASN A 111 23.24 -10.37 -7.92
CA ASN A 111 22.71 -11.45 -8.74
C ASN A 111 21.95 -12.48 -7.89
N GLY A 112 21.11 -13.30 -8.53
CA GLY A 112 20.47 -14.46 -7.92
C GLY A 112 19.30 -14.17 -6.97
N LYS A 113 18.93 -12.91 -6.71
CA LYS A 113 17.83 -12.55 -5.79
C LYS A 113 16.51 -13.27 -6.09
N THR A 114 16.11 -13.27 -7.36
CA THR A 114 14.84 -13.90 -7.78
C THR A 114 14.90 -15.42 -7.58
N THR A 115 15.99 -16.06 -8.00
CA THR A 115 16.16 -17.50 -7.83
C THR A 115 16.17 -17.88 -6.35
N THR A 116 16.93 -17.17 -5.52
CA THR A 116 16.97 -17.40 -4.08
C THR A 116 15.59 -17.21 -3.44
N LYS A 117 14.85 -16.17 -3.82
CA LYS A 117 13.49 -15.91 -3.38
C LYS A 117 12.55 -17.09 -3.72
N GLU A 118 12.56 -17.55 -4.97
CA GLU A 118 11.68 -18.65 -5.42
C GLU A 118 12.03 -19.97 -4.72
N LEU A 119 13.31 -20.29 -4.56
CA LEU A 119 13.75 -21.50 -3.84
C LEU A 119 13.37 -21.43 -2.36
N THR A 120 13.61 -20.29 -1.71
CA THR A 120 13.22 -20.07 -0.30
C THR A 120 11.71 -20.22 -0.14
N ALA A 121 10.92 -19.61 -1.04
CA ALA A 121 9.47 -19.72 -1.02
C ALA A 121 9.00 -21.17 -1.24
N ALA A 122 9.62 -21.90 -2.17
CA ALA A 122 9.27 -23.31 -2.41
C ALA A 122 9.48 -24.19 -1.16
N VAL A 123 10.58 -23.99 -0.45
CA VAL A 123 10.86 -24.73 0.80
C VAL A 123 9.90 -24.32 1.91
N LEU A 124 9.70 -23.03 2.15
CA LEU A 124 8.87 -22.57 3.26
C LEU A 124 7.38 -22.92 3.09
N ARG A 125 6.87 -22.96 1.87
CA ARG A 125 5.49 -23.36 1.58
C ARG A 125 5.14 -24.79 2.02
N THR A 126 6.13 -25.65 2.16
CA THR A 126 5.89 -27.04 2.63
C THR A 126 5.37 -27.10 4.07
N LYS A 127 5.61 -26.03 4.84
CA LYS A 127 5.27 -26.00 6.28
C LYS A 127 4.48 -24.75 6.69
N TYR A 128 4.66 -23.63 6.01
CA TYR A 128 4.12 -22.34 6.43
C TYR A 128 3.22 -21.74 5.36
N ARG A 129 2.23 -20.96 5.79
CA ARG A 129 1.50 -20.05 4.95
C ARG A 129 2.40 -18.84 4.70
N ILE A 130 2.83 -18.62 3.49
CA ILE A 130 3.76 -17.55 3.17
C ILE A 130 3.20 -16.61 2.10
N HIS A 131 3.57 -15.34 2.21
CA HIS A 131 3.46 -14.35 1.15
C HIS A 131 4.85 -13.88 0.76
N TYR A 132 5.08 -13.63 -0.52
CA TYR A 132 6.39 -13.18 -1.01
C TYR A 132 6.24 -12.31 -2.24
N THR A 133 7.23 -11.48 -2.53
CA THR A 133 7.25 -10.55 -3.66
C THR A 133 7.03 -11.29 -4.98
N GLN A 134 5.97 -10.92 -5.69
CA GLN A 134 5.65 -11.46 -7.02
C GLN A 134 6.45 -10.74 -8.10
N GLY A 135 6.92 -11.49 -9.10
CA GLY A 135 7.66 -10.94 -10.21
C GLY A 135 8.85 -10.06 -9.76
N ASN A 136 8.90 -8.84 -10.29
CA ASN A 136 9.95 -7.86 -10.04
C ASN A 136 9.49 -6.67 -9.17
N LEU A 137 8.48 -6.85 -8.30
CA LEU A 137 7.99 -5.83 -7.38
C LEU A 137 9.00 -5.54 -6.25
N ASN A 138 10.23 -5.23 -6.61
CA ASN A 138 11.39 -5.06 -5.74
C ASN A 138 11.86 -3.60 -5.64
N ASN A 139 11.02 -2.65 -6.00
CA ASN A 139 11.29 -1.22 -5.97
C ASN A 139 10.61 -0.52 -4.78
N SER A 140 10.75 0.80 -4.73
CA SER A 140 10.23 1.66 -3.65
C SER A 140 8.70 1.68 -3.50
N ILE A 141 7.96 1.16 -4.47
CA ILE A 141 6.49 1.02 -4.46
C ILE A 141 6.09 -0.46 -4.31
N GLY A 142 6.73 -1.35 -5.05
CA GLY A 142 6.38 -2.77 -5.07
C GLY A 142 6.61 -3.49 -3.74
N VAL A 143 7.71 -3.17 -3.02
CA VAL A 143 7.97 -3.75 -1.70
C VAL A 143 6.90 -3.33 -0.67
N PRO A 144 6.54 -2.04 -0.52
CA PRO A 144 5.40 -1.64 0.30
C PRO A 144 4.10 -2.34 -0.06
N LEU A 145 3.75 -2.41 -1.34
CA LEU A 145 2.52 -3.09 -1.79
C LEU A 145 2.53 -4.60 -1.46
N THR A 146 3.69 -5.27 -1.57
CA THR A 146 3.83 -6.66 -1.14
C THR A 146 3.58 -6.81 0.36
N LEU A 147 4.11 -5.91 1.19
CA LEU A 147 3.88 -5.94 2.64
C LEU A 147 2.42 -5.66 3.01
N LEU A 148 1.74 -4.78 2.28
CA LEU A 148 0.34 -4.44 2.50
C LEU A 148 -0.64 -5.57 2.13
N GLN A 149 -0.20 -6.57 1.35
CA GLN A 149 -0.96 -7.78 1.04
C GLN A 149 -0.88 -8.86 2.14
N LEU A 150 -0.02 -8.68 3.14
CA LEU A 150 0.06 -9.59 4.28
C LEU A 150 -1.24 -9.58 5.09
N THR A 151 -1.60 -10.74 5.62
CA THR A 151 -2.73 -10.92 6.53
C THR A 151 -2.25 -11.56 7.84
N ARG A 152 -3.12 -11.64 8.84
CA ARG A 152 -2.80 -12.35 10.11
C ARG A 152 -2.67 -13.87 9.96
N ASP A 153 -2.98 -14.40 8.78
CA ASP A 153 -2.89 -15.85 8.51
C ASP A 153 -1.54 -16.31 7.95
N HIS A 154 -0.65 -15.39 7.60
CA HIS A 154 0.66 -15.72 7.05
C HIS A 154 1.68 -16.14 8.11
#